data_9dd42892ce0d5c4461e75bbf850b1880
#
_entry.id   9dd42892ce0d5c4461e75bbf850b1880
#
_cell.length_a   1.000
_cell.length_b   1.000
_cell.length_c   1.000
_cell.angle_alpha   90.00
_cell.angle_beta   90.00
_cell.angle_gamma   90.00
#
_symmetry.space_group_name_H-M   'P 1'
#
loop_
_entity.id
_entity.type
_entity.pdbx_description
1 polymer ?
#
loop_
_entity_poly.entity_id
_entity_poly.type
_entity_poly.pdbx_seq_one_letter_code
_entity_poly.pdbx_strand_id
1 'polypeptide(L)'
;MTPPAVPSVWKLTKLTLLAEGIGGSVWRAVDSDGRTSVVKRLSPQAAPDAPQALAWLRWRDGAGAIRLLDAEGDWQWLEDAGRRTLTSVLDVEGDAAATRIAADVLGALHAPSDRPAEGLQTMEDRFAALRLEADNQGGLFSEAAGLTASLMSEGVSIRPLHGDLHHDNILHGPRGWLAIDPHGVLGDPAYDAANLLYNPVERQDLRTDPERAQRLARTLAPAVGRPAQAILAWGFCHACLSAAWHLEDENREEAARSLEVAQAIRRTLEV
;
A
#
# COMPACT_ATOMS: atom_id res chain seq x y z
N MET A 1 9.78 23.20 17.47
CA MET A 1 8.30 23.16 17.45
C MET A 1 7.82 22.56 18.77
N THR A 2 6.77 23.11 19.36
CA THR A 2 6.13 22.51 20.53
C THR A 2 5.48 21.19 20.10
N PRO A 3 5.70 20.06 20.80
CA PRO A 3 5.05 18.81 20.44
C PRO A 3 3.52 18.99 20.48
N PRO A 4 2.78 18.34 19.57
CA PRO A 4 1.34 18.44 19.56
C PRO A 4 0.72 17.81 20.81
N ALA A 5 -0.45 18.26 21.18
CA ALA A 5 -1.20 17.66 22.27
C ALA A 5 -1.81 16.32 21.80
N VAL A 6 -1.17 15.22 22.16
CA VAL A 6 -1.74 13.87 21.97
C VAL A 6 -2.83 13.61 23.01
N PRO A 7 -3.77 12.67 22.79
CA PRO A 7 -4.77 12.27 23.78
C PRO A 7 -4.14 11.96 25.13
N SER A 8 -4.54 12.70 26.16
CA SER A 8 -3.90 12.62 27.50
C SER A 8 -4.07 11.26 28.17
N VAL A 9 -5.09 10.50 27.79
CA VAL A 9 -5.38 9.15 28.27
C VAL A 9 -4.26 8.17 27.94
N TRP A 10 -3.51 8.39 26.85
CA TRP A 10 -2.40 7.52 26.41
C TRP A 10 -1.12 7.70 27.24
N LYS A 11 -1.02 8.79 28.04
CA LYS A 11 0.13 9.09 28.93
C LYS A 11 1.50 8.99 28.20
N LEU A 12 1.54 9.40 26.95
CA LEU A 12 2.74 9.38 26.12
C LEU A 12 3.64 10.57 26.43
N THR A 13 4.93 10.35 26.35
CA THR A 13 5.98 11.34 26.61
C THR A 13 7.04 11.32 25.49
N LYS A 14 7.97 12.26 25.54
CA LYS A 14 9.14 12.31 24.65
C LYS A 14 8.81 12.17 23.15
N LEU A 15 7.82 12.98 22.69
CA LEU A 15 7.46 13.00 21.28
C LEU A 15 8.60 13.53 20.41
N THR A 16 9.01 12.74 19.42
CA THR A 16 10.03 13.10 18.43
C THR A 16 9.45 12.94 17.04
N LEU A 17 9.40 14.02 16.25
CA LEU A 17 8.88 13.99 14.88
C LEU A 17 9.72 13.01 14.02
N LEU A 18 9.05 12.12 13.34
CA LEU A 18 9.64 11.15 12.39
C LEU A 18 9.41 11.58 10.95
N ALA A 19 8.19 11.99 10.63
CA ALA A 19 7.79 12.40 9.28
C ALA A 19 6.64 13.39 9.32
N GLU A 20 6.54 14.21 8.28
CA GLU A 20 5.43 15.12 8.02
C GLU A 20 5.17 15.15 6.50
N GLY A 21 3.93 15.01 6.09
CA GLY A 21 3.53 14.96 4.68
C GLY A 21 2.02 15.08 4.48
N ILE A 22 1.56 14.78 3.26
CA ILE A 22 0.14 14.90 2.87
C ILE A 22 -0.76 14.03 3.77
N GLY A 23 -0.33 12.83 4.15
CA GLY A 23 -1.07 11.92 5.02
C GLY A 23 -1.16 12.35 6.49
N GLY A 24 -0.40 13.38 6.87
CA GLY A 24 -0.35 13.90 8.24
C GLY A 24 1.06 13.93 8.82
N SER A 25 1.15 13.90 10.14
CA SER A 25 2.43 13.95 10.86
C SER A 25 2.57 12.71 11.75
N VAL A 26 3.80 12.21 11.88
CA VAL A 26 4.13 10.97 12.60
C VAL A 26 5.23 11.27 13.63
N TRP A 27 5.01 10.86 14.87
CA TRP A 27 5.99 11.02 15.96
C TRP A 27 6.28 9.66 16.60
N ARG A 28 7.52 9.46 17.01
CA ARG A 28 7.87 8.44 18.00
C ARG A 28 7.56 8.99 19.39
N ALA A 29 6.94 8.17 20.21
CA ALA A 29 6.60 8.47 21.59
C ALA A 29 7.13 7.38 22.54
N VAL A 30 7.19 7.70 23.83
CA VAL A 30 7.53 6.74 24.89
C VAL A 30 6.35 6.69 25.86
N ASP A 31 5.87 5.49 26.19
CA ASP A 31 4.81 5.28 27.19
C ASP A 31 5.34 5.34 28.62
N SER A 32 4.45 5.17 29.59
CA SER A 32 4.79 5.17 31.04
C SER A 32 5.72 4.03 31.43
N ASP A 33 5.74 2.93 30.67
CA ASP A 33 6.61 1.76 30.90
C ASP A 33 7.98 1.88 30.23
N GLY A 34 8.21 2.99 29.53
CA GLY A 34 9.45 3.23 28.79
C GLY A 34 9.51 2.55 27.41
N ARG A 35 8.38 2.00 26.91
CA ARG A 35 8.32 1.36 25.60
C ARG A 35 8.13 2.42 24.52
N THR A 36 8.77 2.20 23.37
CA THR A 36 8.60 3.05 22.20
C THR A 36 7.35 2.66 21.44
N SER A 37 6.65 3.67 20.94
CA SER A 37 5.49 3.55 20.08
C SER A 37 5.46 4.68 19.05
N VAL A 38 4.52 4.66 18.14
CA VAL A 38 4.33 5.70 17.13
C VAL A 38 2.94 6.31 17.31
N VAL A 39 2.84 7.63 17.20
CA VAL A 39 1.56 8.31 17.06
C VAL A 39 1.51 9.02 15.71
N LYS A 40 0.43 8.82 14.98
CA LYS A 40 0.13 9.48 13.71
C LYS A 40 -1.07 10.40 13.92
N ARG A 41 -0.93 11.64 13.50
CA ARG A 41 -2.05 12.56 13.38
C ARG A 41 -2.39 12.70 11.91
N LEU A 42 -3.59 12.34 11.55
CA LEU A 42 -4.07 12.43 10.17
C LEU A 42 -4.27 13.88 9.75
N SER A 43 -3.94 14.17 8.52
CA SER A 43 -4.33 15.43 7.88
C SER A 43 -5.82 15.41 7.52
N PRO A 44 -6.45 16.58 7.26
CA PRO A 44 -7.82 16.64 6.75
C PRO A 44 -8.01 15.85 5.44
N GLN A 45 -6.97 15.74 4.61
CA GLN A 45 -6.98 15.00 3.36
C GLN A 45 -7.00 13.47 3.59
N ALA A 46 -6.27 12.98 4.59
CA ALA A 46 -6.21 11.55 4.91
C ALA A 46 -7.33 11.05 5.84
N ALA A 47 -8.04 11.97 6.51
CA ALA A 47 -9.10 11.63 7.47
C ALA A 47 -10.27 10.80 6.87
N PRO A 48 -10.71 11.03 5.61
CA PRO A 48 -11.79 10.25 5.00
C PRO A 48 -11.48 8.74 4.87
N ASP A 49 -10.20 8.37 4.64
CA ASP A 49 -9.78 6.98 4.46
C ASP A 49 -9.43 6.28 5.78
N ALA A 50 -9.41 7.02 6.89
CA ALA A 50 -9.05 6.50 8.20
C ALA A 50 -9.93 5.34 8.69
N PRO A 51 -11.26 5.33 8.50
CA PRO A 51 -12.11 4.24 8.96
C PRO A 51 -11.70 2.88 8.39
N GLN A 52 -11.39 2.82 7.09
CA GLN A 52 -10.99 1.59 6.38
C GLN A 52 -9.62 1.10 6.86
N ALA A 53 -8.65 2.01 7.00
CA ALA A 53 -7.33 1.73 7.53
C ALA A 53 -7.39 1.17 8.96
N LEU A 54 -8.17 1.79 9.84
CA LEU A 54 -8.37 1.35 11.23
C LEU A 54 -9.11 0.00 11.30
N ALA A 55 -10.11 -0.21 10.45
CA ALA A 55 -10.84 -1.48 10.35
C ALA A 55 -9.87 -2.61 9.96
N TRP A 56 -9.01 -2.38 8.97
CA TRP A 56 -8.03 -3.36 8.52
C TRP A 56 -6.98 -3.65 9.61
N LEU A 57 -6.43 -2.64 10.28
CA LEU A 57 -5.45 -2.82 11.37
C LEU A 57 -6.05 -3.63 12.54
N ARG A 58 -7.31 -3.33 12.93
CA ARG A 58 -8.02 -4.10 13.97
C ARG A 58 -8.25 -5.53 13.55
N TRP A 59 -8.66 -5.74 12.29
CA TRP A 59 -8.86 -7.08 11.73
C TRP A 59 -7.55 -7.87 11.70
N ARG A 60 -6.44 -7.24 11.26
CA ARG A 60 -5.13 -7.90 11.11
C ARG A 60 -4.47 -8.18 12.46
N ASP A 61 -4.69 -7.33 13.47
CA ASP A 61 -4.25 -7.49 14.86
C ASP A 61 -2.77 -7.88 14.98
N GLY A 62 -1.92 -7.23 14.20
CA GLY A 62 -0.47 -7.41 14.22
C GLY A 62 0.06 -8.62 13.45
N ALA A 63 -0.77 -9.40 12.76
CA ALA A 63 -0.28 -10.52 11.94
C ALA A 63 0.29 -10.00 10.60
N GLY A 64 1.62 -9.95 10.47
CA GLY A 64 2.33 -9.41 9.30
C GLY A 64 2.31 -7.87 9.19
N ALA A 65 1.62 -7.18 10.10
CA ALA A 65 1.52 -5.72 10.14
C ALA A 65 1.74 -5.20 11.56
N ILE A 66 1.88 -3.88 11.70
CA ILE A 66 1.88 -3.22 13.01
C ILE A 66 0.53 -3.38 13.71
N ARG A 67 0.56 -3.31 15.04
CA ARG A 67 -0.65 -3.25 15.86
C ARG A 67 -1.17 -1.82 15.95
N LEU A 68 -2.47 -1.67 15.85
CA LEU A 68 -3.17 -0.51 16.36
C LEU A 68 -3.30 -0.67 17.87
N LEU A 69 -2.72 0.25 18.64
CA LEU A 69 -2.78 0.24 20.09
C LEU A 69 -4.05 0.99 20.57
N ASP A 70 -4.35 2.14 19.94
CA ASP A 70 -5.58 2.88 20.15
C ASP A 70 -5.80 3.91 19.04
N ALA A 71 -7.01 4.53 18.98
CA ALA A 71 -7.33 5.63 18.07
C ALA A 71 -8.37 6.55 18.69
N GLU A 72 -8.14 7.87 18.60
CA GLU A 72 -9.06 8.91 19.11
C GLU A 72 -9.05 10.12 18.18
N GLY A 73 -10.21 10.44 17.59
CA GLY A 73 -10.35 11.54 16.64
C GLY A 73 -9.44 11.36 15.40
N ASP A 74 -8.58 12.34 15.13
CA ASP A 74 -7.59 12.30 14.05
C ASP A 74 -6.27 11.62 14.46
N TRP A 75 -6.18 11.04 15.66
CA TRP A 75 -5.00 10.39 16.19
C TRP A 75 -5.07 8.87 16.12
N GLN A 76 -3.95 8.27 15.77
CA GLN A 76 -3.71 6.83 15.83
C GLN A 76 -2.48 6.56 16.70
N TRP A 77 -2.60 5.62 17.65
CA TRP A 77 -1.49 5.10 18.44
C TRP A 77 -1.12 3.72 17.95
N LEU A 78 0.11 3.57 17.48
CA LEU A 78 0.58 2.44 16.70
C LEU A 78 1.83 1.82 17.32
N GLU A 79 2.05 0.54 17.06
CA GLU A 79 3.31 -0.13 17.33
C GLU A 79 4.47 0.51 16.56
N ASP A 80 5.65 0.60 17.17
CA ASP A 80 6.89 1.05 16.51
C ASP A 80 7.49 -0.08 15.67
N ALA A 81 7.39 0.00 14.36
CA ALA A 81 7.98 -0.95 13.40
C ALA A 81 9.46 -0.69 13.11
N GLY A 82 10.12 0.21 13.84
CA GLY A 82 11.51 0.55 13.58
C GLY A 82 11.71 1.60 12.50
N ARG A 83 12.89 1.63 11.87
CA ARG A 83 13.29 2.66 10.89
C ARG A 83 13.86 2.12 9.58
N ARG A 84 14.22 0.86 9.54
CA ARG A 84 14.78 0.24 8.33
C ARG A 84 13.64 -0.08 7.37
N THR A 85 13.55 0.66 6.27
CA THR A 85 12.55 0.43 5.21
C THR A 85 13.02 -0.63 4.23
N LEU A 86 12.08 -1.23 3.50
CA LEU A 86 12.43 -2.13 2.40
C LEU A 86 13.13 -1.38 1.26
N THR A 87 12.85 -0.07 1.07
CA THR A 87 13.60 0.81 0.16
C THR A 87 15.10 0.81 0.50
N SER A 88 15.45 0.87 1.80
CA SER A 88 16.86 0.80 2.21
C SER A 88 17.53 -0.54 1.88
N VAL A 89 16.78 -1.63 1.85
CA VAL A 89 17.29 -2.95 1.40
C VAL A 89 17.48 -2.95 -0.10
N LEU A 90 16.52 -2.43 -0.85
CA LEU A 90 16.63 -2.30 -2.30
C LEU A 90 17.88 -1.53 -2.70
N ASP A 91 18.19 -0.42 -2.03
CA ASP A 91 19.34 0.43 -2.33
C ASP A 91 20.70 -0.24 -1.99
N VAL A 92 20.75 -1.04 -0.93
CA VAL A 92 21.99 -1.64 -0.42
C VAL A 92 22.19 -3.07 -0.91
N GLU A 93 21.14 -3.88 -0.93
CA GLU A 93 21.19 -5.32 -1.18
C GLU A 93 20.58 -5.70 -2.55
N GLY A 94 19.90 -4.75 -3.20
CA GLY A 94 19.32 -4.87 -4.53
C GLY A 94 17.89 -5.40 -4.56
N ASP A 95 17.27 -5.27 -5.74
CA ASP A 95 15.86 -5.55 -6.01
C ASP A 95 15.45 -7.00 -5.66
N ALA A 96 16.32 -7.98 -5.93
CA ALA A 96 16.03 -9.39 -5.63
C ALA A 96 15.94 -9.68 -4.12
N ALA A 97 16.76 -9.00 -3.29
CA ALA A 97 16.69 -9.14 -1.83
C ALA A 97 15.41 -8.49 -1.29
N ALA A 98 15.10 -7.28 -1.73
CA ALA A 98 13.88 -6.58 -1.36
C ALA A 98 12.63 -7.37 -1.76
N THR A 99 12.59 -7.93 -2.98
CA THR A 99 11.45 -8.74 -3.46
C THR A 99 11.19 -9.97 -2.61
N ARG A 100 12.24 -10.69 -2.15
CA ARG A 100 12.05 -11.85 -1.26
C ARG A 100 11.41 -11.45 0.06
N ILE A 101 11.88 -10.36 0.67
CA ILE A 101 11.29 -9.83 1.91
C ILE A 101 9.82 -9.43 1.68
N ALA A 102 9.54 -8.73 0.57
CA ALA A 102 8.16 -8.38 0.21
C ALA A 102 7.26 -9.62 0.05
N ALA A 103 7.77 -10.70 -0.55
CA ALA A 103 7.04 -11.97 -0.67
C ALA A 103 6.73 -12.59 0.70
N ASP A 104 7.67 -12.57 1.64
CA ASP A 104 7.46 -13.07 3.00
C ASP A 104 6.40 -12.24 3.75
N VAL A 105 6.45 -10.91 3.63
CA VAL A 105 5.45 -10.01 4.22
C VAL A 105 4.07 -10.24 3.60
N LEU A 106 3.97 -10.31 2.27
CA LEU A 106 2.73 -10.65 1.57
C LEU A 106 2.15 -11.98 2.03
N GLY A 107 2.99 -13.03 2.14
CA GLY A 107 2.56 -14.33 2.63
C GLY A 107 1.99 -14.24 4.06
N ALA A 108 2.60 -13.44 4.93
CA ALA A 108 2.09 -13.20 6.28
C ALA A 108 0.76 -12.42 6.27
N LEU A 109 0.63 -11.40 5.40
CA LEU A 109 -0.59 -10.60 5.27
C LEU A 109 -1.76 -11.41 4.68
N HIS A 110 -1.50 -12.33 3.78
CA HIS A 110 -2.52 -13.16 3.13
C HIS A 110 -2.73 -14.52 3.81
N ALA A 111 -2.09 -14.76 4.96
CA ALA A 111 -2.38 -15.94 5.77
C ALA A 111 -3.87 -15.99 6.15
N PRO A 112 -4.49 -17.19 6.11
CA PRO A 112 -5.91 -17.36 6.43
C PRO A 112 -6.28 -16.73 7.79
N SER A 113 -7.48 -16.15 7.86
CA SER A 113 -8.06 -15.61 9.09
C SER A 113 -9.54 -15.95 9.14
N ASP A 114 -10.01 -16.47 10.27
CA ASP A 114 -11.42 -16.74 10.49
C ASP A 114 -12.21 -15.51 10.96
N ARG A 115 -11.52 -14.38 11.16
CA ARG A 115 -12.16 -13.12 11.57
C ARG A 115 -12.88 -12.49 10.39
N PRO A 116 -14.15 -12.07 10.52
CA PRO A 116 -14.82 -11.29 9.50
C PRO A 116 -14.12 -9.92 9.36
N ALA A 117 -13.96 -9.46 8.14
CA ALA A 117 -13.45 -8.13 7.83
C ALA A 117 -14.62 -7.27 7.36
N GLU A 118 -14.87 -6.18 8.04
CA GLU A 118 -15.96 -5.24 7.76
C GLU A 118 -15.40 -3.81 7.62
N GLY A 119 -16.12 -2.96 6.91
CA GLY A 119 -15.79 -1.53 6.77
C GLY A 119 -14.56 -1.26 5.89
N LEU A 120 -14.24 -2.16 4.96
CA LEU A 120 -13.18 -1.99 3.98
C LEU A 120 -13.70 -1.35 2.69
N GLN A 121 -12.83 -0.64 1.98
CA GLN A 121 -13.13 -0.06 0.68
C GLN A 121 -13.34 -1.17 -0.37
N THR A 122 -14.33 -1.02 -1.26
CA THR A 122 -14.49 -1.95 -2.38
C THR A 122 -13.50 -1.65 -3.51
N MET A 123 -13.23 -2.65 -4.38
CA MET A 123 -12.44 -2.40 -5.59
C MET A 123 -13.18 -1.46 -6.56
N GLU A 124 -14.49 -1.50 -6.58
CA GLU A 124 -15.33 -0.58 -7.37
C GLU A 124 -15.09 0.87 -6.94
N ASP A 125 -15.11 1.14 -5.64
CA ASP A 125 -14.83 2.50 -5.11
C ASP A 125 -13.39 2.90 -5.36
N ARG A 126 -12.45 1.97 -5.13
CA ARG A 126 -11.01 2.21 -5.34
C ARG A 126 -10.69 2.64 -6.76
N PHE A 127 -11.33 2.04 -7.77
CA PHE A 127 -11.09 2.29 -9.18
C PHE A 127 -12.03 3.34 -9.80
N ALA A 128 -12.74 4.14 -9.00
CA ALA A 128 -13.67 5.15 -9.49
C ALA A 128 -12.99 6.20 -10.38
N ALA A 129 -11.85 6.74 -9.97
CA ALA A 129 -11.06 7.71 -10.73
C ALA A 129 -10.63 7.16 -12.10
N LEU A 130 -10.20 5.89 -12.15
CA LEU A 130 -9.84 5.25 -13.43
C LEU A 130 -11.02 5.20 -14.41
N ARG A 131 -12.23 4.87 -13.93
CA ARG A 131 -13.42 4.83 -14.80
C ARG A 131 -13.76 6.21 -15.33
N LEU A 132 -13.67 7.24 -14.48
CA LEU A 132 -13.91 8.62 -14.91
C LEU A 132 -12.93 9.04 -16.02
N GLU A 133 -11.63 8.73 -15.85
CA GLU A 133 -10.63 9.06 -16.87
C GLU A 133 -10.76 8.19 -18.14
N ALA A 134 -11.25 6.97 -18.03
CA ALA A 134 -11.59 6.14 -19.17
C ALA A 134 -12.68 6.78 -20.06
N ASP A 135 -13.70 7.38 -19.44
CA ASP A 135 -14.77 8.11 -20.15
C ASP A 135 -14.26 9.43 -20.74
N ASN A 136 -13.36 10.14 -20.04
CA ASN A 136 -12.84 11.44 -20.44
C ASN A 136 -11.78 11.36 -21.56
N GLN A 137 -10.84 10.41 -21.47
CA GLN A 137 -9.62 10.38 -22.31
C GLN A 137 -9.53 9.16 -23.21
N GLY A 138 -10.18 8.04 -22.87
CA GLY A 138 -10.05 6.80 -23.64
C GLY A 138 -8.66 6.14 -23.52
N GLY A 139 -8.21 5.46 -24.56
CA GLY A 139 -6.86 4.90 -24.68
C GLY A 139 -6.50 3.90 -23.57
N LEU A 140 -5.35 4.09 -22.91
CA LEU A 140 -4.89 3.20 -21.82
C LEU A 140 -5.86 3.17 -20.64
N PHE A 141 -6.54 4.27 -20.33
CA PHE A 141 -7.53 4.31 -19.26
C PHE A 141 -8.74 3.42 -19.55
N SER A 142 -9.26 3.46 -20.80
CA SER A 142 -10.36 2.57 -21.22
C SER A 142 -9.93 1.10 -21.23
N GLU A 143 -8.72 0.79 -21.69
CA GLU A 143 -8.16 -0.56 -21.67
C GLU A 143 -8.03 -1.08 -20.24
N ALA A 144 -7.47 -0.27 -19.33
CA ALA A 144 -7.32 -0.63 -17.92
C ALA A 144 -8.66 -0.76 -17.21
N ALA A 145 -9.64 0.09 -17.48
CA ALA A 145 -10.99 0.00 -16.91
C ALA A 145 -11.71 -1.28 -17.36
N GLY A 146 -11.61 -1.63 -18.64
CA GLY A 146 -12.15 -2.89 -19.17
C GLY A 146 -11.50 -4.12 -18.55
N LEU A 147 -10.15 -4.10 -18.40
CA LEU A 147 -9.41 -5.19 -17.75
C LEU A 147 -9.77 -5.29 -16.25
N THR A 148 -9.89 -4.17 -15.54
CA THR A 148 -10.33 -4.13 -14.14
C THR A 148 -11.69 -4.79 -13.96
N ALA A 149 -12.67 -4.47 -14.80
CA ALA A 149 -14.00 -5.09 -14.78
C ALA A 149 -13.94 -6.60 -15.04
N SER A 150 -13.09 -7.03 -15.98
CA SER A 150 -12.86 -8.46 -16.27
C SER A 150 -12.26 -9.19 -15.07
N LEU A 151 -11.20 -8.65 -14.46
CA LEU A 151 -10.54 -9.24 -13.28
C LEU A 151 -11.49 -9.36 -12.09
N MET A 152 -12.32 -8.34 -11.84
CA MET A 152 -13.34 -8.36 -10.78
C MET A 152 -14.42 -9.44 -11.03
N SER A 153 -14.67 -9.80 -12.29
CA SER A 153 -15.68 -10.80 -12.68
C SER A 153 -15.16 -12.25 -12.66
N GLU A 154 -13.87 -12.49 -12.47
CA GLU A 154 -13.26 -13.85 -12.51
C GLU A 154 -13.74 -14.80 -11.41
N GLY A 155 -14.53 -14.35 -10.43
CA GLY A 155 -15.03 -15.17 -9.33
C GLY A 155 -13.92 -15.63 -8.37
N VAL A 156 -12.82 -14.88 -8.29
CA VAL A 156 -11.74 -15.10 -7.34
C VAL A 156 -12.23 -14.86 -5.91
N SER A 157 -11.72 -15.66 -4.96
CA SER A 157 -11.98 -15.40 -3.54
C SER A 157 -11.36 -14.04 -3.14
N ILE A 158 -12.23 -13.05 -2.91
CA ILE A 158 -11.82 -11.73 -2.44
C ILE A 158 -11.36 -11.80 -0.98
N ARG A 159 -10.37 -10.99 -0.63
CA ARG A 159 -9.77 -10.93 0.71
C ARG A 159 -9.55 -9.49 1.16
N PRO A 160 -9.42 -9.26 2.48
CA PRO A 160 -8.91 -7.99 2.98
C PRO A 160 -7.46 -7.77 2.53
N LEU A 161 -7.23 -6.66 1.86
CA LEU A 161 -5.96 -6.25 1.30
C LEU A 161 -5.40 -5.07 2.10
N HIS A 162 -4.08 -4.94 2.13
CA HIS A 162 -3.41 -3.72 2.60
C HIS A 162 -3.84 -2.52 1.74
N GLY A 163 -3.85 -2.70 0.42
CA GLY A 163 -4.33 -1.73 -0.56
C GLY A 163 -3.31 -0.66 -0.95
N ASP A 164 -2.18 -0.57 -0.22
CA ASP A 164 -1.07 0.35 -0.53
C ASP A 164 0.28 -0.25 -0.09
N LEU A 165 0.51 -1.53 -0.38
CA LEU A 165 1.75 -2.19 0.03
C LEU A 165 2.89 -1.86 -0.93
N HIS A 166 3.81 -1.03 -0.47
CA HIS A 166 5.01 -0.66 -1.22
C HIS A 166 6.26 -0.63 -0.32
N HIS A 167 7.42 -0.34 -0.90
CA HIS A 167 8.71 -0.48 -0.24
C HIS A 167 8.85 0.35 1.03
N ASP A 168 8.29 1.56 1.09
CA ASP A 168 8.34 2.42 2.28
C ASP A 168 7.29 2.04 3.34
N ASN A 169 6.29 1.24 2.96
CA ASN A 169 5.28 0.71 3.86
C ASN A 169 5.64 -0.68 4.42
N ILE A 170 6.89 -1.12 4.24
CA ILE A 170 7.44 -2.35 4.84
C ILE A 170 8.67 -1.99 5.66
N LEU A 171 8.56 -2.10 6.99
CA LEU A 171 9.60 -1.72 7.95
C LEU A 171 10.06 -2.91 8.77
N HIS A 172 11.35 -2.87 9.18
CA HIS A 172 11.94 -3.87 10.06
C HIS A 172 12.07 -3.37 11.50
N GLY A 173 11.41 -4.07 12.41
CA GLY A 173 11.42 -3.79 13.85
C GLY A 173 11.70 -5.04 14.69
N PRO A 174 11.43 -4.98 15.99
CA PRO A 174 11.66 -6.08 16.92
C PRO A 174 10.92 -7.38 16.57
N ARG A 175 9.79 -7.31 15.88
CA ARG A 175 9.02 -8.47 15.39
C ARG A 175 9.37 -8.92 13.97
N GLY A 176 10.44 -8.38 13.37
CA GLY A 176 10.80 -8.62 11.98
C GLY A 176 10.19 -7.58 11.03
N TRP A 177 9.99 -7.98 9.78
CA TRP A 177 9.41 -7.13 8.73
C TRP A 177 7.89 -7.05 8.89
N LEU A 178 7.36 -5.83 8.93
CA LEU A 178 5.94 -5.53 9.16
C LEU A 178 5.44 -4.51 8.17
N ALA A 179 4.21 -4.70 7.70
CA ALA A 179 3.50 -3.69 6.92
C ALA A 179 2.96 -2.58 7.83
N ILE A 180 2.98 -1.35 7.30
CA ILE A 180 2.45 -0.15 7.95
C ILE A 180 1.53 0.60 6.97
N ASP A 181 0.71 1.49 7.49
CA ASP A 181 -0.11 2.46 6.72
C ASP A 181 -1.05 1.84 5.67
N PRO A 182 -1.92 0.90 6.04
CA PRO A 182 -2.85 0.28 5.11
C PRO A 182 -3.95 1.24 4.68
N HIS A 183 -4.49 1.02 3.46
CA HIS A 183 -5.75 1.63 3.03
C HIS A 183 -6.98 0.81 3.42
N GLY A 184 -6.85 -0.52 3.51
CA GLY A 184 -7.95 -1.41 3.89
C GLY A 184 -8.96 -1.60 2.76
N VAL A 185 -8.61 -2.41 1.77
CA VAL A 185 -9.40 -2.70 0.58
C VAL A 185 -9.90 -4.14 0.61
N LEU A 186 -11.05 -4.43 0.04
CA LEU A 186 -11.57 -5.79 -0.12
C LEU A 186 -11.49 -6.19 -1.61
N GLY A 187 -10.63 -7.15 -1.97
CA GLY A 187 -10.38 -7.47 -3.36
C GLY A 187 -9.56 -8.73 -3.64
N ASP A 188 -9.07 -8.83 -4.87
CA ASP A 188 -8.16 -9.91 -5.32
C ASP A 188 -6.78 -9.75 -4.68
N PRO A 189 -6.22 -10.78 -4.02
CA PRO A 189 -4.88 -10.73 -3.43
C PRO A 189 -3.76 -10.31 -4.37
N ALA A 190 -3.91 -10.53 -5.68
CA ALA A 190 -2.95 -10.09 -6.67
C ALA A 190 -2.76 -8.57 -6.71
N TYR A 191 -3.77 -7.78 -6.28
CA TYR A 191 -3.69 -6.32 -6.24
C TYR A 191 -2.65 -5.81 -5.21
N ASP A 192 -2.54 -6.42 -4.03
CA ASP A 192 -1.50 -6.05 -3.06
C ASP A 192 -0.08 -6.28 -3.62
N ALA A 193 0.13 -7.40 -4.32
CA ALA A 193 1.39 -7.68 -4.99
C ALA A 193 1.67 -6.72 -6.17
N ALA A 194 0.63 -6.30 -6.87
CA ALA A 194 0.72 -5.42 -8.03
C ALA A 194 1.27 -4.03 -7.69
N ASN A 195 0.96 -3.50 -6.50
CA ASN A 195 1.47 -2.20 -6.07
C ASN A 195 3.01 -2.17 -5.96
N LEU A 196 3.64 -3.30 -5.63
CA LEU A 196 5.10 -3.42 -5.62
C LEU A 196 5.75 -3.29 -7.02
N LEU A 197 5.02 -3.59 -8.10
CA LEU A 197 5.50 -3.40 -9.46
C LEU A 197 5.60 -1.91 -9.80
N TYR A 198 4.64 -1.12 -9.32
CA TYR A 198 4.57 0.32 -9.52
C TYR A 198 5.63 1.08 -8.71
N ASN A 199 6.19 0.49 -7.66
CA ASN A 199 7.09 1.13 -6.70
C ASN A 199 8.54 0.62 -6.75
N PRO A 200 9.54 1.40 -6.19
CA PRO A 200 9.42 2.74 -5.59
C PRO A 200 9.23 3.85 -6.64
N VAL A 201 8.47 4.88 -6.30
CA VAL A 201 8.13 5.96 -7.24
C VAL A 201 9.34 6.77 -7.71
N GLU A 202 10.39 6.87 -6.91
CA GLU A 202 11.64 7.59 -7.24
C GLU A 202 12.52 6.83 -8.23
N ARG A 203 12.26 5.54 -8.44
CA ARG A 203 13.07 4.67 -9.29
C ARG A 203 12.36 4.37 -10.61
N GLN A 204 12.19 5.41 -11.45
CA GLN A 204 11.56 5.28 -12.76
C GLN A 204 12.24 4.23 -13.65
N ASP A 205 13.57 4.08 -13.52
CA ASP A 205 14.36 3.05 -14.18
C ASP A 205 13.88 1.62 -13.86
N LEU A 206 13.52 1.37 -12.60
CA LEU A 206 13.00 0.06 -12.15
C LEU A 206 11.51 -0.13 -12.49
N ARG A 207 10.72 0.93 -12.38
CA ARG A 207 9.26 0.89 -12.61
C ARG A 207 8.92 0.62 -14.09
N THR A 208 9.76 1.09 -14.99
CA THR A 208 9.57 0.97 -16.46
C THR A 208 10.33 -0.20 -17.07
N ASP A 209 10.97 -1.06 -16.26
CA ASP A 209 11.62 -2.31 -16.73
C ASP A 209 10.59 -3.46 -16.79
N PRO A 210 10.17 -3.90 -17.99
CA PRO A 210 9.20 -4.99 -18.12
C PRO A 210 9.75 -6.34 -17.65
N GLU A 211 11.07 -6.57 -17.76
CA GLU A 211 11.68 -7.80 -17.24
C GLU A 211 11.65 -7.83 -15.71
N ARG A 212 11.90 -6.68 -15.06
CA ARG A 212 11.73 -6.55 -13.61
C ARG A 212 10.28 -6.85 -13.21
N ALA A 213 9.29 -6.25 -13.88
CA ALA A 213 7.88 -6.51 -13.58
C ALA A 213 7.55 -8.01 -13.66
N GLN A 214 8.02 -8.71 -14.67
CA GLN A 214 7.84 -10.17 -14.79
C GLN A 214 8.54 -10.96 -13.67
N ARG A 215 9.80 -10.58 -13.32
CA ARG A 215 10.53 -11.23 -12.23
C ARG A 215 9.82 -11.06 -10.88
N LEU A 216 9.39 -9.83 -10.57
CA LEU A 216 8.62 -9.53 -9.36
C LEU A 216 7.32 -10.36 -9.33
N ALA A 217 6.51 -10.29 -10.37
CA ALA A 217 5.24 -10.99 -10.43
C ALA A 217 5.40 -12.50 -10.20
N ARG A 218 6.42 -13.13 -10.82
CA ARG A 218 6.72 -14.56 -10.60
C ARG A 218 7.14 -14.86 -9.15
N THR A 219 7.92 -13.99 -8.53
CA THR A 219 8.40 -14.17 -7.15
C THR A 219 7.27 -13.98 -6.13
N LEU A 220 6.36 -13.03 -6.37
CA LEU A 220 5.26 -12.68 -5.46
C LEU A 220 4.04 -13.60 -5.62
N ALA A 221 3.86 -14.23 -6.78
CA ALA A 221 2.69 -15.07 -7.10
C ALA A 221 2.37 -16.16 -6.06
N PRO A 222 3.35 -16.92 -5.54
CA PRO A 222 3.08 -17.94 -4.51
C PRO A 222 2.56 -17.33 -3.19
N ALA A 223 3.04 -16.14 -2.82
CA ALA A 223 2.67 -15.49 -1.55
C ALA A 223 1.18 -15.07 -1.50
N VAL A 224 0.61 -14.70 -2.63
CA VAL A 224 -0.79 -14.29 -2.75
C VAL A 224 -1.71 -15.39 -3.28
N GLY A 225 -1.14 -16.52 -3.75
CA GLY A 225 -1.89 -17.64 -4.33
C GLY A 225 -2.58 -17.29 -5.65
N ARG A 226 -1.98 -16.38 -6.43
CA ARG A 226 -2.48 -15.95 -7.74
C ARG A 226 -1.40 -16.11 -8.81
N PRO A 227 -1.76 -16.36 -10.08
CA PRO A 227 -0.77 -16.45 -11.14
C PRO A 227 -0.06 -15.10 -11.36
N ALA A 228 1.20 -15.15 -11.80
CA ALA A 228 1.99 -13.94 -12.09
C ALA A 228 1.28 -13.02 -13.10
N GLN A 229 0.55 -13.59 -14.05
CA GLN A 229 -0.21 -12.84 -15.05
C GLN A 229 -1.31 -11.96 -14.42
N ALA A 230 -1.98 -12.44 -13.36
CA ALA A 230 -2.96 -11.63 -12.63
C ALA A 230 -2.29 -10.45 -11.90
N ILE A 231 -1.09 -10.66 -11.35
CA ILE A 231 -0.32 -9.59 -10.70
C ILE A 231 0.09 -8.53 -11.73
N LEU A 232 0.56 -8.94 -12.92
CA LEU A 232 0.89 -8.03 -14.01
C LEU A 232 -0.34 -7.26 -14.50
N ALA A 233 -1.48 -7.95 -14.66
CA ALA A 233 -2.73 -7.31 -15.07
C ALA A 233 -3.19 -6.25 -14.05
N TRP A 234 -3.19 -6.58 -12.76
CA TRP A 234 -3.48 -5.60 -11.70
C TRP A 234 -2.44 -4.49 -11.63
N GLY A 235 -1.16 -4.77 -11.93
CA GLY A 235 -0.09 -3.76 -12.00
C GLY A 235 -0.32 -2.73 -13.09
N PHE A 236 -0.76 -3.17 -14.28
CA PHE A 236 -1.17 -2.28 -15.36
C PHE A 236 -2.37 -1.42 -14.95
N CYS A 237 -3.41 -2.04 -14.38
CA CYS A 237 -4.60 -1.31 -13.90
C CYS A 237 -4.22 -0.29 -12.80
N HIS A 238 -3.36 -0.67 -11.85
CA HIS A 238 -2.91 0.23 -10.78
C HIS A 238 -2.11 1.42 -11.31
N ALA A 239 -1.21 1.20 -12.28
CA ALA A 239 -0.45 2.29 -12.87
C ALA A 239 -1.34 3.31 -13.61
N CYS A 240 -2.39 2.84 -14.31
CA CYS A 240 -3.39 3.72 -14.90
C CYS A 240 -4.25 4.43 -13.84
N LEU A 241 -4.62 3.74 -12.75
CA LEU A 241 -5.32 4.35 -11.63
C LEU A 241 -4.50 5.44 -10.96
N SER A 242 -3.20 5.19 -10.74
CA SER A 242 -2.28 6.20 -10.20
C SER A 242 -2.17 7.43 -11.10
N ALA A 243 -2.14 7.22 -12.43
CA ALA A 243 -2.19 8.33 -13.37
C ALA A 243 -3.50 9.13 -13.27
N ALA A 244 -4.65 8.46 -13.07
CA ALA A 244 -5.93 9.11 -12.89
C ALA A 244 -5.94 9.98 -11.61
N TRP A 245 -5.45 9.47 -10.48
CA TRP A 245 -5.33 10.25 -9.24
C TRP A 245 -4.41 11.48 -9.41
N HIS A 246 -3.27 11.31 -10.11
CA HIS A 246 -2.40 12.46 -10.38
C HIS A 246 -3.08 13.52 -11.28
N LEU A 247 -3.97 13.12 -12.18
CA LEU A 247 -4.74 14.07 -12.99
C LEU A 247 -5.81 14.80 -12.15
N GLU A 248 -6.46 14.12 -11.20
CA GLU A 248 -7.35 14.77 -10.23
C GLU A 248 -6.63 15.82 -9.39
N ASP A 249 -5.37 15.57 -9.04
CA ASP A 249 -4.48 16.49 -8.31
C ASP A 249 -3.79 17.53 -9.22
N GLU A 250 -4.16 17.63 -10.49
CA GLU A 250 -3.55 18.50 -11.51
C GLU A 250 -2.04 18.26 -11.73
N ASN A 251 -1.50 17.12 -11.30
CA ASN A 251 -0.09 16.73 -11.42
C ASN A 251 0.17 15.93 -12.72
N ARG A 252 0.19 16.63 -13.84
CA ARG A 252 0.32 16.04 -15.18
C ARG A 252 1.68 15.34 -15.41
N GLU A 253 2.73 15.78 -14.73
CA GLU A 253 4.06 15.18 -14.88
C GLU A 253 4.08 13.77 -14.28
N GLU A 254 3.59 13.59 -13.05
CA GLU A 254 3.51 12.26 -12.42
C GLU A 254 2.46 11.37 -13.09
N ALA A 255 1.38 11.95 -13.61
CA ALA A 255 0.43 11.20 -14.45
C ALA A 255 1.13 10.60 -15.67
N ALA A 256 1.94 11.37 -16.40
CA ALA A 256 2.69 10.89 -17.55
C ALA A 256 3.69 9.78 -17.17
N ARG A 257 4.43 9.94 -16.06
CA ARG A 257 5.35 8.92 -15.52
C ARG A 257 4.62 7.63 -15.16
N SER A 258 3.43 7.74 -14.58
CA SER A 258 2.58 6.58 -14.24
C SER A 258 2.12 5.85 -15.51
N LEU A 259 1.77 6.57 -16.57
CA LEU A 259 1.41 5.97 -17.86
C LEU A 259 2.60 5.29 -18.56
N GLU A 260 3.84 5.78 -18.39
CA GLU A 260 5.04 5.07 -18.84
C GLU A 260 5.19 3.71 -18.15
N VAL A 261 4.92 3.63 -16.84
CA VAL A 261 4.90 2.37 -16.07
C VAL A 261 3.81 1.45 -16.60
N ALA A 262 2.59 1.99 -16.81
CA ALA A 262 1.49 1.23 -17.39
C ALA A 262 1.87 0.62 -18.75
N GLN A 263 2.49 1.40 -19.65
CA GLN A 263 2.96 0.92 -20.96
C GLN A 263 4.03 -0.16 -20.83
N ALA A 264 4.96 -0.05 -19.87
CA ALA A 264 5.99 -1.04 -19.64
C ALA A 264 5.39 -2.39 -19.18
N ILE A 265 4.46 -2.35 -18.23
CA ILE A 265 3.78 -3.56 -17.74
C ILE A 265 2.88 -4.15 -18.83
N ARG A 266 2.12 -3.32 -19.57
CA ARG A 266 1.25 -3.76 -20.67
C ARG A 266 1.98 -4.65 -21.68
N ARG A 267 3.23 -4.28 -22.05
CA ARG A 267 4.06 -5.11 -22.95
C ARG A 267 4.31 -6.52 -22.44
N THR A 268 4.19 -6.78 -21.14
CA THR A 268 4.33 -8.11 -20.56
C THR A 268 3.05 -8.94 -20.63
N LEU A 269 1.89 -8.31 -20.90
CA LEU A 269 0.59 -8.97 -21.03
C LEU A 269 0.33 -9.50 -22.46
N GLU A 270 1.06 -8.98 -23.44
CA GLU A 270 0.91 -9.32 -24.86
C GLU A 270 1.74 -10.56 -25.32
N VAL A 271 2.47 -11.22 -24.39
CA VAL A 271 3.40 -12.33 -24.69
C VAL A 271 2.81 -13.69 -24.33
#